data_a2914eb169be034a0e5aa9b86c2582a8
#
_entry.id   a2914eb169be034a0e5aa9b86c2582a8
#
_cell.length_a   1.000
_cell.length_b   1.000
_cell.length_c   1.000
_cell.angle_alpha   90.00
_cell.angle_beta   90.00
_cell.angle_gamma   90.00
#
_symmetry.space_group_name_H-M   'P 1'
#
loop_
_entity.id
_entity.type
_entity.pdbx_description
1 polymer ?
#
loop_
_entity_poly.entity_id
_entity_poly.type
_entity_poly.pdbx_seq_one_letter_code
_entity_poly.pdbx_strand_id
1 'polypeptide(L)'
;MRRGFVLISTLALIVILSFLVLVLSRTIYGDTLKTTIYANSVEKRIEIINYESFLVDLLIDNSVLNRNLTLAEQEINFSIQRKFPELTISLLDYSTCFNINSLVKPFQNINVKNEVNGELFSNLLKLSDIDRSIHNELIDRIYDALDNDSLPETYGAEDLFYISNDSLSLNPDQLFVHKSQINNIALLNNNNLARIYSDICAVPSTDLKFNINSLNLMNAKVFLSLFSELTLNDIERILLNKPINGYTTYK
;
A
#
# COMPACT_ATOMS: atom_id res chain seq x y z
N MET A 1 71.71 -21.53 24.84
CA MET A 1 70.32 -21.92 24.50
C MET A 1 69.25 -20.97 25.01
N ARG A 2 69.39 -20.13 26.02
CA ARG A 2 68.36 -19.23 26.56
C ARG A 2 67.95 -18.06 25.63
N ARG A 3 68.85 -17.53 24.78
CA ARG A 3 68.56 -16.36 23.90
C ARG A 3 67.61 -16.69 22.72
N GLY A 4 67.65 -17.91 22.17
CA GLY A 4 66.75 -18.33 21.10
C GLY A 4 65.34 -18.55 21.57
N PHE A 5 65.13 -19.00 22.80
CA PHE A 5 63.82 -19.22 23.40
C PHE A 5 63.08 -17.88 23.63
N VAL A 6 63.81 -16.86 24.09
CA VAL A 6 63.24 -15.52 24.28
C VAL A 6 62.75 -14.91 22.95
N LEU A 7 63.50 -15.07 21.86
CA LEU A 7 63.16 -14.58 20.56
C LEU A 7 61.83 -15.22 19.99
N ILE A 8 61.75 -16.57 20.18
CA ILE A 8 60.55 -17.29 19.72
C ILE A 8 59.32 -16.89 20.55
N SER A 9 59.48 -16.74 21.88
CA SER A 9 58.34 -16.32 22.74
C SER A 9 57.85 -14.90 22.46
N THR A 10 58.75 -13.96 22.18
CA THR A 10 58.37 -12.58 21.80
C THR A 10 57.68 -12.55 20.44
N LEU A 11 58.14 -13.34 19.48
CA LEU A 11 57.53 -13.41 18.16
C LEU A 11 56.12 -14.03 18.22
N ALA A 12 55.95 -15.09 19.01
CA ALA A 12 54.64 -15.70 19.27
C ALA A 12 53.67 -14.71 19.92
N LEU A 13 54.14 -13.91 20.87
CA LEU A 13 53.34 -12.91 21.57
C LEU A 13 52.88 -11.79 20.61
N ILE A 14 53.76 -11.33 19.71
CA ILE A 14 53.43 -10.32 18.69
C ILE A 14 52.37 -10.86 17.74
N VAL A 15 52.47 -12.11 17.29
CA VAL A 15 51.49 -12.74 16.40
C VAL A 15 50.11 -12.81 17.07
N ILE A 16 50.06 -13.24 18.35
CA ILE A 16 48.81 -13.33 19.10
C ILE A 16 48.17 -11.94 19.27
N LEU A 17 48.97 -10.94 19.65
CA LEU A 17 48.48 -9.56 19.79
C LEU A 17 47.97 -9.00 18.46
N SER A 18 48.69 -9.23 17.37
CA SER A 18 48.26 -8.79 16.02
C SER A 18 46.95 -9.45 15.62
N PHE A 19 46.75 -10.72 15.90
CA PHE A 19 45.51 -11.43 15.65
C PHE A 19 44.36 -10.86 16.48
N LEU A 20 44.61 -10.56 17.75
CA LEU A 20 43.62 -9.97 18.66
C LEU A 20 43.17 -8.57 18.19
N VAL A 21 44.13 -7.74 17.76
CA VAL A 21 43.82 -6.42 17.16
C VAL A 21 43.00 -6.55 15.90
N LEU A 22 43.28 -7.52 15.02
CA LEU A 22 42.50 -7.78 13.80
C LEU A 22 41.06 -8.18 14.11
N VAL A 23 40.83 -9.05 15.09
CA VAL A 23 39.50 -9.50 15.50
C VAL A 23 38.72 -8.31 16.09
N LEU A 24 39.34 -7.57 17.02
CA LEU A 24 38.69 -6.37 17.61
C LEU A 24 38.38 -5.32 16.56
N SER A 25 39.27 -5.06 15.63
CA SER A 25 39.05 -4.09 14.54
C SER A 25 37.84 -4.48 13.67
N ARG A 26 37.68 -5.76 13.32
CA ARG A 26 36.52 -6.25 12.57
C ARG A 26 35.22 -6.06 13.34
N THR A 27 35.21 -6.34 14.63
CA THR A 27 34.01 -6.21 15.48
C THR A 27 33.62 -4.75 15.59
N ILE A 28 34.59 -3.87 15.90
CA ILE A 28 34.34 -2.41 16.02
C ILE A 28 33.83 -1.83 14.69
N TYR A 29 34.45 -2.22 13.56
CA TYR A 29 34.00 -1.76 12.23
C TYR A 29 32.57 -2.20 11.93
N GLY A 30 32.22 -3.46 12.21
CA GLY A 30 30.87 -3.98 12.03
C GLY A 30 29.83 -3.26 12.87
N ASP A 31 30.14 -2.99 14.13
CA ASP A 31 29.24 -2.30 15.05
C ASP A 31 29.10 -0.81 14.71
N THR A 32 30.19 -0.15 14.30
CA THR A 32 30.15 1.23 13.80
C THR A 32 29.26 1.34 12.55
N LEU A 33 29.40 0.41 11.59
CA LEU A 33 28.58 0.40 10.39
C LEU A 33 27.09 0.25 10.72
N LYS A 34 26.74 -0.71 11.60
CA LYS A 34 25.35 -0.91 12.05
C LYS A 34 24.80 0.35 12.72
N THR A 35 25.57 0.96 13.62
CA THR A 35 25.18 2.17 14.33
C THR A 35 24.94 3.33 13.36
N THR A 36 25.81 3.48 12.37
CA THR A 36 25.65 4.54 11.33
C THR A 36 24.42 4.30 10.48
N ILE A 37 24.16 3.05 10.04
CA ILE A 37 22.96 2.71 9.28
C ILE A 37 21.70 2.99 10.11
N TYR A 38 21.71 2.59 11.39
CA TYR A 38 20.59 2.84 12.29
C TYR A 38 20.36 4.33 12.52
N ALA A 39 21.40 5.11 12.80
CA ALA A 39 21.31 6.56 12.97
C ALA A 39 20.74 7.24 11.72
N ASN A 40 21.23 6.91 10.53
CA ASN A 40 20.71 7.43 9.28
C ASN A 40 19.25 7.06 9.04
N SER A 41 18.82 5.84 9.44
CA SER A 41 17.44 5.42 9.28
C SER A 41 16.51 6.17 10.23
N VAL A 42 16.94 6.44 11.47
CA VAL A 42 16.19 7.23 12.44
C VAL A 42 16.08 8.69 11.98
N GLU A 43 17.18 9.27 11.50
CA GLU A 43 17.20 10.64 10.97
C GLU A 43 16.20 10.80 9.80
N LYS A 44 16.24 9.89 8.82
CA LYS A 44 15.28 9.88 7.72
C LYS A 44 13.84 9.71 8.17
N ARG A 45 13.60 8.90 9.20
CA ARG A 45 12.24 8.72 9.75
C ARG A 45 11.73 10.00 10.40
N ILE A 46 12.57 10.70 11.17
CA ILE A 46 12.21 11.99 11.76
C ILE A 46 11.93 13.02 10.66
N GLU A 47 12.73 13.03 9.62
CA GLU A 47 12.56 13.91 8.47
C GLU A 47 11.21 13.67 7.77
N ILE A 48 10.82 12.42 7.52
CA ILE A 48 9.51 12.04 6.98
C ILE A 48 8.37 12.53 7.87
N ILE A 49 8.45 12.31 9.18
CA ILE A 49 7.42 12.76 10.14
C ILE A 49 7.26 14.29 10.11
N ASN A 50 8.37 15.01 9.99
CA ASN A 50 8.34 16.48 9.86
C ASN A 50 7.68 16.92 8.55
N TYR A 51 7.93 16.20 7.44
CA TYR A 51 7.27 16.45 6.15
C TYR A 51 5.77 16.15 6.23
N GLU A 52 5.36 15.03 6.84
CA GLU A 52 3.96 14.68 7.04
C GLU A 52 3.23 15.77 7.85
N SER A 53 3.79 16.20 8.95
CA SER A 53 3.20 17.27 9.79
C SER A 53 3.04 18.57 9.00
N PHE A 54 4.08 18.97 8.27
CA PHE A 54 4.03 20.18 7.44
C PHE A 54 2.97 20.08 6.35
N LEU A 55 2.81 18.89 5.73
CA LEU A 55 1.82 18.65 4.69
C LEU A 55 0.39 18.68 5.22
N VAL A 56 0.16 18.07 6.38
CA VAL A 56 -1.15 18.08 7.04
C VAL A 56 -1.57 19.52 7.34
N ASP A 57 -0.68 20.32 7.91
CA ASP A 57 -0.95 21.74 8.20
C ASP A 57 -1.28 22.51 6.91
N LEU A 58 -0.52 22.26 5.84
CA LEU A 58 -0.71 22.93 4.54
C LEU A 58 -2.02 22.53 3.86
N LEU A 59 -2.45 21.27 4.00
CA LEU A 59 -3.72 20.76 3.45
C LEU A 59 -4.93 21.29 4.25
N ILE A 60 -4.81 21.43 5.58
CA ILE A 60 -5.87 21.95 6.44
C ILE A 60 -6.08 23.45 6.19
N ASP A 61 -4.99 24.22 6.14
CA ASP A 61 -5.08 25.69 6.02
C ASP A 61 -5.61 26.19 4.68
N ASN A 62 -5.40 25.44 3.58
CA ASN A 62 -5.65 25.95 2.23
C ASN A 62 -7.01 25.62 1.63
N SER A 63 -7.95 24.97 2.32
CA SER A 63 -9.22 24.49 1.69
C SER A 63 -9.00 23.81 0.32
N VAL A 64 -7.81 23.27 0.11
CA VAL A 64 -7.30 22.68 -1.13
C VAL A 64 -8.17 21.51 -1.57
N LEU A 65 -8.75 20.79 -0.61
CA LEU A 65 -9.59 19.62 -0.83
C LEU A 65 -10.89 19.92 -1.60
N ASN A 66 -11.29 21.18 -1.68
CA ASN A 66 -12.50 21.62 -2.41
C ASN A 66 -12.21 22.10 -3.85
N ARG A 67 -10.94 22.09 -4.27
CA ARG A 67 -10.49 22.55 -5.59
C ARG A 67 -10.15 21.39 -6.52
N ASN A 68 -9.85 21.72 -7.76
CA ASN A 68 -9.28 20.76 -8.71
C ASN A 68 -7.96 20.21 -8.16
N LEU A 69 -7.89 18.88 -7.97
CA LEU A 69 -6.77 18.19 -7.33
C LEU A 69 -5.43 18.47 -8.01
N THR A 70 -5.43 18.58 -9.34
CA THR A 70 -4.23 18.85 -10.14
C THR A 70 -3.65 20.25 -9.86
N LEU A 71 -4.51 21.26 -9.73
CA LEU A 71 -4.08 22.63 -9.39
C LEU A 71 -3.57 22.69 -7.96
N ALA A 72 -4.25 21.98 -7.05
CA ALA A 72 -3.83 21.85 -5.66
C ALA A 72 -2.45 21.19 -5.54
N GLU A 73 -2.20 20.12 -6.27
CA GLU A 73 -0.92 19.42 -6.31
C GLU A 73 0.20 20.34 -6.83
N GLN A 74 -0.05 21.14 -7.85
CA GLN A 74 0.91 22.10 -8.38
C GLN A 74 1.25 23.20 -7.38
N GLU A 75 0.25 23.78 -6.70
CA GLU A 75 0.45 24.82 -5.68
C GLU A 75 1.24 24.29 -4.48
N ILE A 76 0.92 23.09 -4.03
CA ILE A 76 1.59 22.40 -2.93
C ILE A 76 3.05 22.13 -3.31
N ASN A 77 3.30 21.53 -4.48
CA ASN A 77 4.64 21.23 -4.94
C ASN A 77 5.49 22.51 -5.09
N PHE A 78 4.92 23.59 -5.62
CA PHE A 78 5.62 24.88 -5.71
C PHE A 78 6.00 25.42 -4.33
N SER A 79 5.12 25.31 -3.34
CA SER A 79 5.37 25.77 -1.97
C SER A 79 6.44 24.93 -1.26
N ILE A 80 6.42 23.63 -1.50
CA ILE A 80 7.33 22.67 -0.86
C ILE A 80 8.71 22.71 -1.47
N GLN A 81 8.83 22.77 -2.79
CA GLN A 81 10.13 22.82 -3.49
C GLN A 81 10.97 24.03 -3.10
N ARG A 82 10.36 25.10 -2.58
CA ARG A 82 11.10 26.23 -2.01
C ARG A 82 11.85 25.88 -0.73
N LYS A 83 11.31 24.96 0.09
CA LYS A 83 11.92 24.52 1.36
C LYS A 83 12.67 23.21 1.20
N PHE A 84 12.17 22.34 0.36
CA PHE A 84 12.61 20.96 0.17
C PHE A 84 12.68 20.63 -1.32
N PRO A 85 13.74 21.05 -2.04
CA PRO A 85 13.84 20.92 -3.49
C PRO A 85 13.76 19.48 -4.01
N GLU A 86 14.09 18.50 -3.17
CA GLU A 86 14.12 17.08 -3.53
C GLU A 86 12.77 16.39 -3.31
N LEU A 87 11.80 17.08 -2.67
CA LEU A 87 10.51 16.50 -2.34
C LEU A 87 9.49 16.79 -3.44
N THR A 88 8.85 15.74 -3.94
CA THR A 88 7.71 15.81 -4.84
C THR A 88 6.53 15.10 -4.21
N ILE A 89 5.37 15.75 -4.23
CA ILE A 89 4.13 15.22 -3.67
C ILE A 89 3.17 14.94 -4.80
N SER A 90 2.51 13.79 -4.73
CA SER A 90 1.40 13.42 -5.59
C SER A 90 0.14 13.26 -4.74
N LEU A 91 -0.93 13.93 -5.15
CA LEU A 91 -2.23 13.84 -4.52
C LEU A 91 -3.09 12.79 -5.26
N LEU A 92 -3.52 11.77 -4.54
CA LEU A 92 -4.39 10.73 -5.08
C LEU A 92 -5.78 10.86 -4.47
N ASP A 93 -6.80 10.92 -5.33
CA ASP A 93 -8.20 10.90 -4.89
C ASP A 93 -8.66 9.46 -4.69
N TYR A 94 -8.63 8.99 -3.45
CA TYR A 94 -9.12 7.64 -3.09
C TYR A 94 -10.64 7.48 -3.22
N SER A 95 -11.38 8.53 -3.59
CA SER A 95 -12.79 8.42 -3.96
C SER A 95 -13.00 8.03 -5.43
N THR A 96 -11.95 7.68 -6.17
CA THR A 96 -12.01 7.25 -7.58
C THR A 96 -11.53 5.82 -7.81
N CYS A 97 -11.16 5.11 -6.74
CA CYS A 97 -10.72 3.73 -6.78
C CYS A 97 -11.74 2.81 -6.09
N PHE A 98 -11.69 1.52 -6.38
CA PHE A 98 -12.46 0.52 -5.67
C PHE A 98 -11.78 0.20 -4.34
N ASN A 99 -12.45 0.54 -3.23
CA ASN A 99 -11.92 0.22 -1.90
C ASN A 99 -12.09 -1.27 -1.62
N ILE A 100 -10.99 -2.03 -1.61
CA ILE A 100 -11.01 -3.48 -1.35
C ILE A 100 -11.53 -3.83 0.05
N ASN A 101 -11.36 -2.95 1.03
CA ASN A 101 -11.91 -3.13 2.38
C ASN A 101 -13.45 -3.10 2.40
N SER A 102 -14.09 -2.61 1.33
CA SER A 102 -15.54 -2.61 1.22
C SER A 102 -16.15 -3.99 0.91
N LEU A 103 -15.30 -5.00 0.65
CA LEU A 103 -15.76 -6.39 0.50
C LEU A 103 -16.29 -6.96 1.82
N VAL A 104 -16.00 -6.32 2.94
CA VAL A 104 -16.61 -6.59 4.24
C VAL A 104 -17.47 -5.42 4.68
N LYS A 105 -18.40 -5.69 5.59
CA LYS A 105 -19.20 -4.69 6.30
C LYS A 105 -19.22 -5.02 7.79
N PRO A 106 -19.22 -4.03 8.68
CA PRO A 106 -19.27 -4.28 10.11
C PRO A 106 -20.67 -4.81 10.52
N PHE A 107 -20.66 -5.86 11.33
CA PHE A 107 -21.86 -6.40 11.93
C PHE A 107 -21.52 -6.91 13.34
N GLN A 108 -22.13 -6.35 14.39
CA GLN A 108 -21.94 -6.78 15.80
C GLN A 108 -20.46 -6.92 16.22
N ASN A 109 -19.61 -5.99 15.83
CA ASN A 109 -18.16 -5.95 16.08
C ASN A 109 -17.31 -6.98 15.32
N ILE A 110 -17.89 -7.66 14.34
CA ILE A 110 -17.15 -8.51 13.40
C ILE A 110 -17.32 -7.96 11.97
N ASN A 111 -16.40 -8.29 11.12
CA ASN A 111 -16.52 -8.03 9.69
C ASN A 111 -17.24 -9.22 9.04
N VAL A 112 -18.32 -8.93 8.32
CA VAL A 112 -19.06 -9.96 7.55
C VAL A 112 -18.99 -9.63 6.08
N LYS A 113 -19.08 -10.64 5.24
CA LYS A 113 -19.03 -10.52 3.78
C LYS A 113 -20.09 -9.55 3.25
N ASN A 114 -19.69 -8.69 2.35
CA ASN A 114 -20.56 -7.78 1.61
C ASN A 114 -20.79 -8.31 0.19
N GLU A 115 -21.80 -9.17 0.02
CA GLU A 115 -22.09 -9.82 -1.26
C GLU A 115 -22.31 -8.81 -2.39
N VAL A 116 -22.97 -7.69 -2.12
CA VAL A 116 -23.21 -6.65 -3.14
C VAL A 116 -21.88 -6.08 -3.66
N ASN A 117 -20.98 -5.72 -2.75
CA ASN A 117 -19.67 -5.20 -3.16
C ASN A 117 -18.78 -6.29 -3.76
N GLY A 118 -18.97 -7.57 -3.38
CA GLY A 118 -18.34 -8.72 -4.02
C GLY A 118 -18.72 -8.82 -5.51
N GLU A 119 -20.01 -8.66 -5.84
CA GLU A 119 -20.49 -8.64 -7.23
C GLU A 119 -19.92 -7.44 -8.01
N LEU A 120 -19.88 -6.25 -7.40
CA LEU A 120 -19.29 -5.05 -8.01
C LEU A 120 -17.79 -5.23 -8.28
N PHE A 121 -17.08 -5.88 -7.36
CA PHE A 121 -15.67 -6.20 -7.56
C PHE A 121 -15.48 -7.24 -8.66
N SER A 122 -16.33 -8.27 -8.74
CA SER A 122 -16.32 -9.23 -9.84
C SER A 122 -16.51 -8.54 -11.20
N ASN A 123 -17.37 -7.50 -11.28
CA ASN A 123 -17.52 -6.70 -12.48
C ASN A 123 -16.23 -5.93 -12.82
N LEU A 124 -15.52 -5.39 -11.83
CA LEU A 124 -14.22 -4.74 -12.03
C LEU A 124 -13.18 -5.72 -12.58
N LEU A 125 -13.12 -6.94 -12.01
CA LEU A 125 -12.23 -8.00 -12.48
C LEU A 125 -12.53 -8.36 -13.94
N LYS A 126 -13.81 -8.49 -14.30
CA LYS A 126 -14.26 -8.74 -15.67
C LYS A 126 -13.83 -7.61 -16.63
N LEU A 127 -14.05 -6.35 -16.25
CA LEU A 127 -13.63 -5.18 -17.04
C LEU A 127 -12.10 -5.05 -17.15
N SER A 128 -11.36 -5.74 -16.28
CA SER A 128 -9.90 -5.80 -16.28
C SER A 128 -9.33 -7.02 -16.98
N ASP A 129 -10.16 -7.77 -17.72
CA ASP A 129 -9.79 -9.00 -18.44
C ASP A 129 -9.12 -10.05 -17.53
N ILE A 130 -9.60 -10.18 -16.31
CA ILE A 130 -9.19 -11.24 -15.38
C ILE A 130 -10.13 -12.43 -15.59
N ASP A 131 -9.55 -13.64 -15.60
CA ASP A 131 -10.31 -14.87 -15.84
C ASP A 131 -11.41 -15.04 -14.80
N ARG A 132 -12.61 -15.26 -15.28
CA ARG A 132 -13.82 -15.43 -14.42
C ARG A 132 -13.71 -16.61 -13.46
N SER A 133 -12.92 -17.62 -13.82
CA SER A 133 -12.75 -18.83 -12.99
C SER A 133 -12.14 -18.53 -11.63
N ILE A 134 -11.36 -17.45 -11.51
CA ILE A 134 -10.68 -17.08 -10.25
C ILE A 134 -11.41 -15.97 -9.48
N HIS A 135 -12.50 -15.39 -10.01
CA HIS A 135 -13.17 -14.25 -9.35
C HIS A 135 -13.64 -14.58 -7.94
N ASN A 136 -14.40 -15.68 -7.79
CA ASN A 136 -14.93 -16.09 -6.49
C ASN A 136 -13.80 -16.43 -5.51
N GLU A 137 -12.79 -17.15 -5.99
CA GLU A 137 -11.65 -17.52 -5.18
C GLU A 137 -10.88 -16.29 -4.69
N LEU A 138 -10.68 -15.31 -5.57
CA LEU A 138 -10.02 -14.05 -5.18
C LEU A 138 -10.84 -13.26 -4.16
N ILE A 139 -12.15 -13.17 -4.37
CA ILE A 139 -13.07 -12.45 -3.47
C ILE A 139 -13.09 -13.12 -2.10
N ASP A 140 -13.23 -14.45 -2.05
CA ASP A 140 -13.28 -15.21 -0.80
C ASP A 140 -11.96 -15.10 -0.03
N ARG A 141 -10.82 -15.16 -0.72
CA ARG A 141 -9.50 -14.98 -0.07
C ARG A 141 -9.26 -13.57 0.44
N ILE A 142 -9.74 -12.55 -0.28
CA ILE A 142 -9.67 -11.17 0.24
C ILE A 142 -10.59 -11.03 1.45
N TYR A 143 -11.75 -11.66 1.42
CA TYR A 143 -12.69 -11.63 2.53
C TYR A 143 -12.06 -12.27 3.78
N ASP A 144 -11.53 -13.52 3.69
CA ASP A 144 -10.85 -14.18 4.81
C ASP A 144 -9.67 -13.36 5.36
N ALA A 145 -9.00 -12.59 4.50
CA ALA A 145 -7.93 -11.70 4.96
C ALA A 145 -8.45 -10.46 5.71
N LEU A 146 -9.72 -10.08 5.54
CA LEU A 146 -10.33 -8.89 6.11
C LEU A 146 -11.22 -9.15 7.32
N ASP A 147 -11.71 -10.38 7.49
CA ASP A 147 -12.54 -10.73 8.63
C ASP A 147 -11.71 -11.06 9.88
N ASN A 148 -12.37 -11.42 10.97
CA ASN A 148 -11.72 -11.59 12.27
C ASN A 148 -11.84 -13.02 12.78
N ASP A 149 -12.31 -13.95 11.95
CA ASP A 149 -12.44 -15.34 12.36
C ASP A 149 -11.38 -16.21 11.67
N SER A 150 -11.39 -17.51 11.83
CA SER A 150 -10.43 -18.46 11.25
C SER A 150 -11.15 -19.53 10.44
N LEU A 151 -12.38 -19.25 9.98
CA LEU A 151 -13.20 -20.16 9.22
C LEU A 151 -13.16 -19.77 7.75
N PRO A 152 -12.50 -20.55 6.88
CA PRO A 152 -12.36 -20.17 5.50
C PRO A 152 -13.71 -20.17 4.77
N GLU A 153 -13.91 -19.19 3.90
CA GLU A 153 -14.97 -19.20 2.90
C GLU A 153 -14.82 -20.39 1.93
N THR A 154 -15.81 -20.63 1.10
CA THR A 154 -15.87 -21.80 0.19
C THR A 154 -14.60 -21.95 -0.67
N TYR A 155 -14.07 -20.83 -1.16
CA TYR A 155 -12.83 -20.76 -1.95
C TYR A 155 -11.77 -19.90 -1.27
N GLY A 156 -11.92 -19.64 0.01
CA GLY A 156 -11.07 -18.79 0.81
C GLY A 156 -9.77 -19.48 1.25
N ALA A 157 -8.99 -18.77 2.06
CA ALA A 157 -7.71 -19.24 2.56
C ALA A 157 -7.38 -18.58 3.90
N GLU A 158 -7.35 -19.40 4.93
CA GLU A 158 -6.93 -19.03 6.28
C GLU A 158 -5.47 -19.43 6.55
N ASP A 159 -4.96 -19.10 7.72
CA ASP A 159 -3.57 -19.36 8.13
C ASP A 159 -3.08 -20.77 7.83
N LEU A 160 -3.93 -21.79 8.04
CA LEU A 160 -3.57 -23.19 7.76
C LEU A 160 -3.28 -23.43 6.27
N PHE A 161 -3.99 -22.73 5.38
CA PHE A 161 -3.74 -22.80 3.95
C PHE A 161 -2.36 -22.21 3.61
N TYR A 162 -2.04 -21.03 4.15
CA TYR A 162 -0.76 -20.37 3.90
C TYR A 162 0.41 -21.17 4.47
N ILE A 163 0.29 -21.69 5.68
CA ILE A 163 1.30 -22.56 6.31
C ILE A 163 1.54 -23.83 5.48
N SER A 164 0.46 -24.47 5.00
CA SER A 164 0.57 -25.71 4.21
C SER A 164 1.21 -25.49 2.83
N ASN A 165 1.20 -24.27 2.33
CA ASN A 165 1.81 -23.89 1.05
C ASN A 165 3.16 -23.16 1.22
N ASP A 166 3.82 -23.29 2.38
CA ASP A 166 5.11 -22.65 2.69
C ASP A 166 5.10 -21.13 2.45
N SER A 167 3.95 -20.47 2.66
CA SER A 167 3.85 -19.03 2.53
C SER A 167 4.57 -18.33 3.67
N LEU A 168 5.26 -17.22 3.36
CA LEU A 168 5.93 -16.38 4.35
C LEU A 168 4.98 -15.41 5.07
N SER A 169 3.75 -15.27 4.60
CA SER A 169 2.73 -14.39 5.16
C SER A 169 1.51 -15.18 5.60
N LEU A 170 0.91 -14.76 6.69
CA LEU A 170 -0.36 -15.24 7.22
C LEU A 170 -1.46 -14.22 6.93
N ASN A 171 -2.72 -14.60 7.18
CA ASN A 171 -3.84 -13.67 7.11
C ASN A 171 -3.65 -12.53 8.11
N PRO A 172 -3.95 -11.28 7.71
CA PRO A 172 -3.86 -10.14 8.62
C PRO A 172 -5.05 -10.04 9.58
N ASP A 173 -6.20 -10.69 9.31
CA ASP A 173 -7.46 -10.67 10.07
C ASP A 173 -7.93 -9.26 10.43
N GLN A 174 -7.70 -8.32 9.49
CA GLN A 174 -8.00 -6.91 9.67
C GLN A 174 -8.09 -6.18 8.33
N LEU A 175 -8.69 -5.00 8.34
CA LEU A 175 -8.74 -4.15 7.16
C LEU A 175 -7.32 -3.85 6.64
N PHE A 176 -7.16 -3.91 5.34
CA PHE A 176 -5.90 -3.53 4.69
C PHE A 176 -5.59 -2.05 4.93
N VAL A 177 -4.36 -1.78 5.34
CA VAL A 177 -3.85 -0.41 5.52
C VAL A 177 -3.35 0.15 4.19
N HIS A 178 -2.85 -0.73 3.31
CA HIS A 178 -2.34 -0.36 2.00
C HIS A 178 -2.67 -1.43 0.96
N LYS A 179 -2.99 -1.03 -0.26
CA LYS A 179 -3.37 -1.93 -1.35
C LYS A 179 -2.30 -2.98 -1.72
N SER A 180 -1.02 -2.73 -1.37
CA SER A 180 0.04 -3.72 -1.62
C SER A 180 -0.12 -5.00 -0.82
N GLN A 181 -0.94 -5.02 0.23
CA GLN A 181 -1.21 -6.24 1.01
C GLN A 181 -1.94 -7.30 0.18
N ILE A 182 -2.63 -6.90 -0.89
CA ILE A 182 -3.24 -7.84 -1.85
C ILE A 182 -2.19 -8.74 -2.53
N ASN A 183 -0.93 -8.32 -2.58
CA ASN A 183 0.17 -9.13 -3.13
C ASN A 183 0.41 -10.42 -2.33
N ASN A 184 0.00 -10.45 -1.07
CA ASN A 184 0.14 -11.61 -0.19
C ASN A 184 -0.94 -12.67 -0.47
N ILE A 185 -1.96 -12.32 -1.24
CA ILE A 185 -3.02 -13.25 -1.64
C ILE A 185 -2.53 -14.07 -2.83
N ALA A 186 -2.32 -15.36 -2.60
CA ALA A 186 -1.56 -16.28 -3.46
C ALA A 186 -2.14 -16.56 -4.87
N LEU A 187 -3.24 -15.92 -5.28
CA LEU A 187 -3.90 -16.16 -6.58
C LEU A 187 -3.50 -15.21 -7.69
N LEU A 188 -3.11 -14.00 -7.31
CA LEU A 188 -2.80 -13.00 -8.31
C LEU A 188 -1.35 -13.16 -8.77
N ASN A 189 -1.18 -13.62 -9.99
CA ASN A 189 0.10 -13.46 -10.66
C ASN A 189 0.36 -11.96 -10.92
N ASN A 190 1.63 -11.59 -11.10
CA ASN A 190 2.04 -10.20 -11.32
C ASN A 190 1.32 -9.52 -12.48
N ASN A 191 0.93 -10.27 -13.53
CA ASN A 191 0.24 -9.73 -14.70
C ASN A 191 -1.22 -9.38 -14.39
N ASN A 192 -1.94 -10.24 -13.67
CA ASN A 192 -3.32 -10.00 -13.28
C ASN A 192 -3.41 -8.86 -12.27
N LEU A 193 -2.50 -8.84 -11.31
CA LEU A 193 -2.43 -7.76 -10.32
C LEU A 193 -2.18 -6.40 -11.00
N ALA A 194 -1.24 -6.32 -11.94
CA ALA A 194 -0.94 -5.08 -12.66
C ALA A 194 -2.17 -4.49 -13.39
N ARG A 195 -3.11 -5.34 -13.83
CA ARG A 195 -4.33 -4.90 -14.53
C ARG A 195 -5.35 -4.20 -13.65
N ILE A 196 -5.37 -4.48 -12.36
CA ILE A 196 -6.32 -3.89 -11.39
C ILE A 196 -5.66 -2.97 -10.38
N TYR A 197 -4.33 -2.98 -10.27
CA TYR A 197 -3.61 -2.29 -9.21
C TYR A 197 -3.82 -0.77 -9.20
N SER A 198 -4.05 -0.16 -10.38
CA SER A 198 -4.41 1.26 -10.49
C SER A 198 -5.86 1.55 -10.07
N ASP A 199 -6.72 0.55 -10.18
CA ASP A 199 -8.17 0.70 -10.01
C ASP A 199 -8.62 0.43 -8.57
N ILE A 200 -7.75 -0.17 -7.75
CA ILE A 200 -8.04 -0.52 -6.35
C ILE A 200 -7.29 0.37 -5.36
N CYS A 201 -7.86 0.51 -4.18
CA CYS A 201 -7.24 1.14 -3.01
C CYS A 201 -7.61 0.38 -1.72
N ALA A 202 -6.91 0.70 -0.64
CA ALA A 202 -7.26 0.30 0.71
C ALA A 202 -7.42 1.56 1.56
N VAL A 203 -8.67 1.91 1.82
CA VAL A 203 -9.04 3.02 2.71
C VAL A 203 -9.41 2.41 4.06
N PRO A 204 -9.05 3.01 5.21
CA PRO A 204 -9.39 2.46 6.54
C PRO A 204 -10.89 2.64 6.87
N SER A 205 -11.75 2.18 5.97
CA SER A 205 -13.20 2.20 6.03
C SER A 205 -13.75 1.08 5.16
N THR A 206 -14.88 0.53 5.52
CA THR A 206 -15.62 -0.46 4.71
C THR A 206 -16.60 0.19 3.72
N ASP A 207 -16.59 1.52 3.62
CA ASP A 207 -17.44 2.23 2.66
C ASP A 207 -16.89 2.12 1.23
N LEU A 208 -17.79 1.90 0.28
CA LEU A 208 -17.51 2.06 -1.14
C LEU A 208 -18.13 3.37 -1.62
N LYS A 209 -17.30 4.34 -1.96
CA LYS A 209 -17.72 5.66 -2.42
C LYS A 209 -16.99 6.02 -3.71
N PHE A 210 -17.68 6.61 -4.65
CA PHE A 210 -17.09 7.13 -5.87
C PHE A 210 -17.51 8.59 -6.09
N ASN A 211 -16.52 9.47 -6.26
CA ASN A 211 -16.76 10.88 -6.56
C ASN A 211 -16.94 11.09 -8.06
N ILE A 212 -18.17 11.26 -8.50
CA ILE A 212 -18.49 11.52 -9.92
C ILE A 212 -17.78 12.78 -10.47
N ASN A 213 -17.46 13.74 -9.59
CA ASN A 213 -16.76 14.95 -10.01
C ASN A 213 -15.29 14.70 -10.35
N SER A 214 -14.72 13.61 -9.87
CA SER A 214 -13.37 13.16 -10.19
C SER A 214 -13.34 12.09 -11.30
N LEU A 215 -14.50 11.77 -11.89
CA LEU A 215 -14.61 10.85 -13.02
C LEU A 215 -13.79 11.36 -14.21
N ASN A 216 -13.01 10.47 -14.81
CA ASN A 216 -12.25 10.66 -16.04
C ASN A 216 -12.12 9.32 -16.78
N LEU A 217 -11.49 9.30 -17.97
CA LEU A 217 -11.36 8.08 -18.76
C LEU A 217 -10.44 7.04 -18.09
N MET A 218 -9.50 7.45 -17.22
CA MET A 218 -8.57 6.52 -16.55
C MET A 218 -9.27 5.71 -15.45
N ASN A 219 -10.23 6.34 -14.72
CA ASN A 219 -10.97 5.67 -13.65
C ASN A 219 -12.39 5.22 -14.09
N ALA A 220 -12.70 5.35 -15.38
CA ALA A 220 -14.00 4.95 -15.95
C ALA A 220 -14.34 3.48 -15.69
N LYS A 221 -13.31 2.60 -15.66
CA LYS A 221 -13.48 1.19 -15.39
C LYS A 221 -14.07 0.92 -13.99
N VAL A 222 -13.58 1.63 -12.98
CA VAL A 222 -14.11 1.55 -11.61
C VAL A 222 -15.55 2.02 -11.58
N PHE A 223 -15.86 3.16 -12.22
CA PHE A 223 -17.24 3.66 -12.27
C PHE A 223 -18.19 2.69 -12.98
N LEU A 224 -17.78 2.11 -14.11
CA LEU A 224 -18.57 1.11 -14.84
C LEU A 224 -18.77 -0.18 -14.03
N SER A 225 -17.84 -0.56 -13.16
CA SER A 225 -18.03 -1.72 -12.29
C SER A 225 -19.14 -1.51 -11.26
N LEU A 226 -19.36 -0.26 -10.84
CA LEU A 226 -20.42 0.11 -9.90
C LEU A 226 -21.81 0.24 -10.58
N PHE A 227 -21.82 0.51 -11.89
CA PHE A 227 -23.03 0.74 -12.66
C PHE A 227 -22.99 -0.10 -13.95
N SER A 228 -23.30 -1.38 -13.83
CA SER A 228 -23.17 -2.37 -14.90
C SER A 228 -24.04 -2.09 -16.14
N GLU A 229 -25.03 -1.20 -16.03
CA GLU A 229 -25.92 -0.79 -17.13
C GLU A 229 -25.29 0.30 -18.01
N LEU A 230 -24.24 0.98 -17.52
CA LEU A 230 -23.58 2.05 -18.24
C LEU A 230 -22.52 1.52 -19.21
N THR A 231 -22.31 2.26 -20.28
CA THR A 231 -21.29 2.00 -21.30
C THR A 231 -20.22 3.11 -21.31
N LEU A 232 -19.11 2.88 -22.02
CA LEU A 232 -18.09 3.92 -22.21
C LEU A 232 -18.66 5.17 -22.89
N ASN A 233 -19.63 5.03 -23.83
CA ASN A 233 -20.30 6.18 -24.45
C ASN A 233 -21.08 7.01 -23.44
N ASP A 234 -21.66 6.36 -22.41
CA ASP A 234 -22.36 7.09 -21.34
C ASP A 234 -21.36 7.85 -20.47
N ILE A 235 -20.19 7.28 -20.20
CA ILE A 235 -19.09 8.00 -19.49
C ILE A 235 -18.69 9.26 -20.27
N GLU A 236 -18.46 9.14 -21.58
CA GLU A 236 -18.12 10.29 -22.42
C GLU A 236 -19.21 11.37 -22.36
N ARG A 237 -20.49 10.97 -22.41
CA ARG A 237 -21.62 11.91 -22.28
C ARG A 237 -21.66 12.58 -20.90
N ILE A 238 -21.37 11.85 -19.81
CA ILE A 238 -21.27 12.41 -18.46
C ILE A 238 -20.15 13.44 -18.40
N LEU A 239 -18.99 13.13 -18.96
CA LEU A 239 -17.82 14.01 -18.98
C LEU A 239 -18.08 15.28 -19.80
N LEU A 240 -18.72 15.16 -20.98
CA LEU A 240 -19.06 16.30 -21.84
C LEU A 240 -20.09 17.23 -21.21
N ASN A 241 -21.03 16.68 -20.45
CA ASN A 241 -22.11 17.45 -19.81
C ASN A 241 -21.78 17.84 -18.36
N LYS A 242 -20.57 17.60 -17.90
CA LYS A 242 -20.16 17.96 -16.54
C LYS A 242 -20.20 19.47 -16.33
N PRO A 243 -20.96 19.96 -15.34
CA PRO A 243 -21.01 21.39 -15.02
C PRO A 243 -19.63 21.91 -14.61
N ILE A 244 -19.35 23.19 -14.88
CA ILE A 244 -18.08 23.84 -14.50
C ILE A 244 -17.81 23.72 -13.00
N ASN A 245 -18.87 23.83 -12.18
CA ASN A 245 -18.78 23.71 -10.72
C ASN A 245 -18.96 22.27 -10.21
N GLY A 246 -18.97 21.29 -11.11
CA GLY A 246 -19.26 19.90 -10.80
C GLY A 246 -20.74 19.61 -10.55
N TYR A 247 -21.05 18.32 -10.35
CA TYR A 247 -22.38 17.87 -9.96
C TYR A 247 -22.60 18.19 -8.48
N THR A 248 -23.73 18.81 -8.15
CA THR A 248 -24.14 19.04 -6.76
C THR A 248 -24.99 17.88 -6.25
N THR A 249 -24.89 17.58 -4.96
CA THR A 249 -25.75 16.56 -4.35
C THR A 249 -27.21 17.06 -4.37
N TYR A 250 -28.07 16.35 -5.07
CA TYR A 250 -29.53 16.57 -4.91
C TYR A 250 -29.94 15.85 -3.61
N LYS A 251 -30.60 16.61 -2.74
CA LYS A 251 -31.29 16.06 -1.57
C LYS A 251 -32.60 15.40 -1.97
#